data_942f0bfeebc645bf0207ed85e48eb754
#
_entry.id   942f0bfeebc645bf0207ed85e48eb754
#
_cell.length_a   1.000
_cell.length_b   1.000
_cell.length_c   1.000
_cell.angle_alpha   90.00
_cell.angle_beta   90.00
_cell.angle_gamma   90.00
#
_symmetry.space_group_name_H-M   'P 1'
#
loop_
_entity.id
_entity.type
_entity.pdbx_description
1 polymer ?
#
loop_
_entity_poly.entity_id
_entity_poly.type
_entity_poly.pdbx_seq_one_letter_code
_entity_poly.pdbx_strand_id
1 'polypeptide(L)'
;LTSLTVALLFVAAQMISGAVQDVLTREESAPQARERVFAVSVRSAELETVTPNLEAFGEVQSRRRLELRAALGGRVVGLAEDFEDGGVVTTGEVLVELDPADAQSALDRAKSDLLDAQFEERDAERSLLLAQDELNSAEAQAELRGRALQRQQDLQTRGVGAAASVEEAELAKAAAQQAVLARRIALAQAESRVDQATTLLSRARIALEAAERDLDDMTIRARFGGTLTDVTLVEGRLVSANEKLAELVDPNALEVAFRVSTAQYVRLLDAAGDLIDAPVTISLEVTGTDLTAQGRISRDSGSAGEGQTGRLIYARLDEASGFKPGDFVTVTVQEQPLDNVVRLPSSALDAVGTVLVLDENDRLEALPVQLIRRQGDEVLLRGDGLVGREVVIGRTPLLGSGVRVRPLRTDDSAGAAPDMVELSEEQRAKLVAQVEASTRMPKDVKERVLGQLSEAKVPASLVQRLENRAGG
;
A
#
# COMPACT_ATOMS: atom_id res chain seq x y z
N LEU A 1 35.29 -19.33 -110.09
CA LEU A 1 34.40 -18.84 -109.01
C LEU A 1 34.27 -19.82 -107.82
N THR A 2 34.21 -21.13 -108.04
CA THR A 2 34.07 -22.20 -107.03
C THR A 2 35.28 -22.33 -106.08
N SER A 3 36.50 -22.05 -106.51
CA SER A 3 37.69 -22.11 -105.67
C SER A 3 37.80 -20.97 -104.70
N LEU A 4 37.31 -19.80 -105.09
CA LEU A 4 37.34 -18.60 -104.22
C LEU A 4 36.30 -18.68 -103.07
N THR A 5 35.14 -19.29 -103.31
CA THR A 5 34.10 -19.47 -102.32
C THR A 5 34.51 -20.52 -101.28
N VAL A 6 35.20 -21.59 -101.64
CA VAL A 6 35.72 -22.63 -100.74
C VAL A 6 36.83 -22.05 -99.85
N ALA A 7 37.70 -21.19 -100.38
CA ALA A 7 38.72 -20.50 -99.56
C ALA A 7 38.11 -19.54 -98.54
N LEU A 8 37.08 -18.83 -98.91
CA LEU A 8 36.39 -17.91 -98.04
C LEU A 8 35.62 -18.62 -96.91
N LEU A 9 35.00 -19.76 -97.19
CA LEU A 9 34.36 -20.63 -96.24
C LEU A 9 35.36 -21.23 -95.20
N PHE A 10 36.57 -21.60 -95.71
CA PHE A 10 37.62 -22.13 -94.86
C PHE A 10 38.16 -21.06 -93.90
N VAL A 11 38.35 -19.84 -94.34
CA VAL A 11 38.77 -18.70 -93.52
C VAL A 11 37.66 -18.34 -92.48
N ALA A 12 36.39 -18.34 -92.85
CA ALA A 12 35.28 -18.12 -91.95
C ALA A 12 35.18 -19.24 -90.90
N ALA A 13 35.38 -20.49 -91.26
CA ALA A 13 35.40 -21.62 -90.32
C ALA A 13 36.57 -21.55 -89.34
N GLN A 14 37.77 -21.11 -89.81
CA GLN A 14 38.89 -20.85 -88.87
C GLN A 14 38.63 -19.69 -87.90
N MET A 15 38.05 -18.62 -88.39
CA MET A 15 37.68 -17.49 -87.50
C MET A 15 36.64 -17.88 -86.47
N ILE A 16 35.63 -18.66 -86.87
CA ILE A 16 34.61 -19.12 -85.93
C ILE A 16 35.20 -20.11 -84.90
N SER A 17 36.09 -21.03 -85.38
CA SER A 17 36.73 -21.96 -84.43
C SER A 17 37.68 -21.26 -83.42
N GLY A 18 38.39 -20.22 -83.87
CA GLY A 18 39.22 -19.39 -83.02
C GLY A 18 38.38 -18.59 -81.95
N ALA A 19 37.28 -18.04 -82.47
CA ALA A 19 36.36 -17.30 -81.53
C ALA A 19 35.65 -18.23 -80.49
N VAL A 20 35.34 -19.48 -80.94
CA VAL A 20 34.75 -20.51 -80.03
C VAL A 20 35.80 -20.99 -78.98
N GLN A 21 37.06 -21.19 -79.43
CA GLN A 21 38.15 -21.56 -78.51
C GLN A 21 38.46 -20.43 -77.50
N ASP A 22 38.44 -19.17 -77.92
CA ASP A 22 38.65 -18.03 -77.06
C ASP A 22 37.50 -17.86 -75.99
N VAL A 23 36.27 -18.23 -76.37
CA VAL A 23 35.12 -18.24 -75.43
C VAL A 23 35.18 -19.42 -74.46
N LEU A 24 35.64 -20.60 -74.94
CA LEU A 24 35.77 -21.80 -74.10
C LEU A 24 37.00 -21.78 -73.17
N THR A 25 38.04 -20.98 -73.49
CA THR A 25 39.25 -20.85 -72.69
C THR A 25 39.20 -19.60 -71.72
N ARG A 26 38.18 -18.74 -71.82
CA ARG A 26 37.92 -17.76 -70.81
C ARG A 26 37.39 -18.48 -69.56
N GLU A 27 38.29 -18.85 -68.67
CA GLU A 27 37.93 -19.07 -67.32
C GLU A 27 37.27 -17.73 -66.81
N GLU A 28 35.94 -17.80 -66.66
CA GLU A 28 35.28 -16.77 -65.91
C GLU A 28 35.94 -16.73 -64.50
N SER A 29 36.88 -15.84 -64.32
CA SER A 29 37.24 -15.40 -62.97
C SER A 29 35.97 -14.87 -62.34
N ALA A 30 35.21 -15.75 -61.62
CA ALA A 30 34.12 -15.33 -60.75
C ALA A 30 34.64 -14.21 -59.88
N PRO A 31 34.04 -13.02 -59.89
CA PRO A 31 34.49 -11.95 -59.03
C PRO A 31 34.45 -12.52 -57.62
N GLN A 32 35.62 -12.57 -56.95
CA GLN A 32 35.68 -12.92 -55.54
C GLN A 32 34.64 -12.04 -54.84
N ALA A 33 33.56 -12.65 -54.38
CA ALA A 33 32.50 -11.98 -53.64
C ALA A 33 33.18 -11.33 -52.47
N ARG A 34 33.39 -10.01 -52.51
CA ARG A 34 33.92 -9.26 -51.38
C ARG A 34 32.94 -9.45 -50.23
N GLU A 35 33.36 -10.18 -49.22
CA GLU A 35 32.59 -10.38 -47.99
C GLU A 35 32.18 -9.02 -47.49
N ARG A 36 30.87 -8.77 -47.37
CA ARG A 36 30.37 -7.48 -46.84
C ARG A 36 30.64 -7.45 -45.35
N VAL A 37 31.50 -6.56 -44.93
CA VAL A 37 31.81 -6.31 -43.52
C VAL A 37 30.91 -5.20 -43.01
N PHE A 38 30.10 -5.48 -42.02
CA PHE A 38 29.20 -4.50 -41.40
C PHE A 38 29.86 -3.91 -40.16
N ALA A 39 29.77 -2.60 -39.97
CA ALA A 39 30.13 -1.96 -38.72
C ALA A 39 28.99 -2.17 -37.69
N VAL A 40 29.30 -2.70 -36.54
CA VAL A 40 28.33 -2.96 -35.46
C VAL A 40 28.81 -2.43 -34.13
N SER A 41 27.94 -1.79 -33.39
CA SER A 41 28.23 -1.38 -32.04
C SER A 41 28.19 -2.59 -31.11
N VAL A 42 29.19 -2.72 -30.25
CA VAL A 42 29.34 -3.84 -29.32
C VAL A 42 29.53 -3.33 -27.90
N ARG A 43 29.09 -4.16 -26.93
CA ARG A 43 29.34 -3.96 -25.50
C ARG A 43 29.86 -5.25 -24.89
N SER A 44 30.81 -5.13 -23.96
CA SER A 44 31.27 -6.27 -23.17
C SER A 44 30.17 -6.77 -22.25
N ALA A 45 29.99 -8.09 -22.20
CA ALA A 45 29.05 -8.75 -21.32
C ALA A 45 29.71 -8.97 -19.95
N GLU A 46 29.46 -8.09 -19.01
CA GLU A 46 29.98 -8.17 -17.66
C GLU A 46 28.90 -8.64 -16.70
N LEU A 47 29.32 -9.46 -15.71
CA LEU A 47 28.41 -9.88 -14.63
C LEU A 47 28.23 -8.73 -13.63
N GLU A 48 27.00 -8.45 -13.35
CA GLU A 48 26.64 -7.46 -12.33
C GLU A 48 25.50 -7.98 -11.44
N THR A 49 25.38 -7.39 -10.25
CA THR A 49 24.20 -7.53 -9.40
C THR A 49 23.28 -6.34 -9.64
N VAL A 50 22.07 -6.60 -10.08
CA VAL A 50 21.08 -5.57 -10.42
C VAL A 50 19.87 -5.74 -9.54
N THR A 51 19.41 -4.66 -8.92
CA THR A 51 18.11 -4.59 -8.24
C THR A 51 17.05 -4.09 -9.23
N PRO A 52 16.18 -4.98 -9.74
CA PRO A 52 15.15 -4.56 -10.68
C PRO A 52 14.08 -3.70 -10.02
N ASN A 53 13.51 -2.79 -10.77
CA ASN A 53 12.35 -2.02 -10.38
C ASN A 53 11.10 -2.58 -11.05
N LEU A 54 10.03 -2.68 -10.28
CA LEU A 54 8.70 -3.05 -10.74
C LEU A 54 7.83 -1.81 -10.69
N GLU A 55 7.26 -1.42 -11.81
CA GLU A 55 6.32 -0.32 -11.90
C GLU A 55 4.87 -0.81 -11.87
N ALA A 56 4.04 -0.14 -11.09
CA ALA A 56 2.61 -0.38 -10.95
C ALA A 56 1.88 0.95 -10.75
N PHE A 57 0.56 0.94 -10.97
CA PHE A 57 -0.29 2.10 -10.68
C PHE A 57 -1.13 1.80 -9.46
N GLY A 58 -1.31 2.82 -8.63
CA GLY A 58 -2.04 2.70 -7.37
C GLY A 58 -2.81 3.96 -7.03
N GLU A 59 -3.57 3.87 -5.96
CA GLU A 59 -4.34 4.96 -5.38
C GLU A 59 -3.91 5.16 -3.94
N VAL A 60 -3.67 6.40 -3.56
CA VAL A 60 -3.37 6.79 -2.18
C VAL A 60 -4.66 6.75 -1.37
N GLN A 61 -4.62 6.10 -0.23
CA GLN A 61 -5.76 6.05 0.70
C GLN A 61 -5.30 6.24 2.15
N SER A 62 -6.20 6.73 3.00
CA SER A 62 -5.93 6.76 4.42
C SER A 62 -6.26 5.41 5.06
N ARG A 63 -5.38 4.94 5.95
CA ARG A 63 -5.62 3.73 6.77
C ARG A 63 -6.59 3.97 7.93
N ARG A 64 -6.83 5.24 8.29
CA ARG A 64 -7.74 5.65 9.37
C ARG A 64 -8.82 6.54 8.80
N ARG A 65 -9.94 5.92 8.57
CA ARG A 65 -11.13 6.53 8.00
C ARG A 65 -12.31 6.16 8.91
N LEU A 66 -13.07 7.13 9.37
CA LEU A 66 -14.19 6.93 10.28
C LEU A 66 -15.41 7.69 9.77
N GLU A 67 -16.45 6.96 9.44
CA GLU A 67 -17.76 7.57 9.21
C GLU A 67 -18.33 8.07 10.54
N LEU A 68 -18.54 9.35 10.65
CA LEU A 68 -19.24 9.98 11.79
C LEU A 68 -20.74 9.79 11.58
N ARG A 69 -21.36 9.03 12.48
CA ARG A 69 -22.78 8.74 12.44
C ARG A 69 -23.46 9.17 13.72
N ALA A 70 -24.69 9.66 13.62
CA ALA A 70 -25.51 9.96 14.78
C ALA A 70 -25.91 8.65 15.48
N ALA A 71 -25.58 8.50 16.75
CA ALA A 71 -26.00 7.34 17.55
C ALA A 71 -27.52 7.39 17.79
N LEU A 72 -28.04 8.58 18.06
CA LEU A 72 -29.48 8.86 18.27
C LEU A 72 -29.97 9.93 17.32
N GLY A 73 -31.27 9.96 17.06
CA GLY A 73 -31.91 11.01 16.29
C GLY A 73 -32.09 12.29 17.14
N GLY A 74 -31.97 13.44 16.50
CA GLY A 74 -32.17 14.73 17.15
C GLY A 74 -32.03 15.91 16.21
N ARG A 75 -32.38 17.11 16.67
CA ARG A 75 -32.14 18.35 15.93
C ARG A 75 -30.72 18.83 16.19
N VAL A 76 -29.99 19.22 15.16
CA VAL A 76 -28.67 19.85 15.28
C VAL A 76 -28.85 21.26 15.87
N VAL A 77 -28.24 21.51 17.01
CA VAL A 77 -28.27 22.80 17.71
C VAL A 77 -26.93 23.53 17.68
N GLY A 78 -25.84 22.80 17.38
CA GLY A 78 -24.50 23.38 17.24
C GLY A 78 -23.64 22.55 16.32
N LEU A 79 -22.77 23.24 15.59
CA LEU A 79 -21.71 22.66 14.75
C LEU A 79 -20.39 23.33 15.11
N ALA A 80 -19.29 22.59 15.06
CA ALA A 80 -17.95 23.19 15.16
C ALA A 80 -17.74 24.17 14.00
N GLU A 81 -16.93 25.18 14.20
CA GLU A 81 -16.62 26.21 13.19
C GLU A 81 -16.00 25.57 11.93
N ASP A 82 -15.12 24.57 12.14
CA ASP A 82 -14.44 23.81 11.08
C ASP A 82 -15.23 22.56 10.61
N PHE A 83 -16.54 22.46 10.93
CA PHE A 83 -17.38 21.35 10.47
C PHE A 83 -17.84 21.54 9.02
N GLU A 84 -16.87 21.53 8.10
CA GLU A 84 -17.08 21.66 6.65
C GLU A 84 -16.13 20.73 5.88
N ASP A 85 -16.38 20.54 4.59
CA ASP A 85 -15.49 19.74 3.74
C ASP A 85 -14.09 20.36 3.69
N GLY A 86 -13.08 19.58 4.13
CA GLY A 86 -11.70 20.03 4.23
C GLY A 86 -11.35 20.64 5.60
N GLY A 87 -12.32 20.79 6.50
CA GLY A 87 -12.08 21.29 7.87
C GLY A 87 -11.15 20.36 8.66
N VAL A 88 -10.24 20.94 9.42
CA VAL A 88 -9.23 20.22 10.20
C VAL A 88 -9.65 20.22 11.67
N VAL A 89 -9.77 19.02 12.25
CA VAL A 89 -10.25 18.83 13.60
C VAL A 89 -9.22 18.10 14.46
N THR A 90 -9.28 18.37 15.78
CA THR A 90 -8.39 17.77 16.77
C THR A 90 -9.08 16.63 17.53
N THR A 91 -8.28 15.74 18.13
CA THR A 91 -8.82 14.64 18.93
C THR A 91 -9.64 15.14 20.11
N GLY A 92 -10.88 14.64 20.27
CA GLY A 92 -11.79 15.00 21.37
C GLY A 92 -12.61 16.28 21.14
N GLU A 93 -12.37 16.98 20.04
CA GLU A 93 -13.12 18.18 19.66
C GLU A 93 -14.59 17.85 19.44
N VAL A 94 -15.48 18.74 19.93
CA VAL A 94 -16.92 18.63 19.71
C VAL A 94 -17.22 19.06 18.29
N LEU A 95 -17.77 18.17 17.49
CA LEU A 95 -18.06 18.40 16.09
C LEU A 95 -19.54 18.77 15.86
N VAL A 96 -20.43 18.05 16.51
CA VAL A 96 -21.88 18.23 16.37
C VAL A 96 -22.54 18.12 17.73
N GLU A 97 -23.44 19.03 18.01
CA GLU A 97 -24.32 19.00 19.19
C GLU A 97 -25.76 18.82 18.73
N LEU A 98 -26.39 17.75 19.21
CA LEU A 98 -27.82 17.51 19.04
C LEU A 98 -28.57 18.08 20.24
N ASP A 99 -29.87 18.41 20.06
CA ASP A 99 -30.73 18.90 21.12
C ASP A 99 -30.85 17.86 22.27
N PRO A 100 -30.30 18.13 23.46
CA PRO A 100 -30.28 17.16 24.56
C PRO A 100 -31.55 17.11 25.39
N ALA A 101 -32.58 17.90 25.08
CA ALA A 101 -33.74 18.09 25.95
C ALA A 101 -34.47 16.78 26.31
N ASP A 102 -34.67 15.92 25.34
CA ASP A 102 -35.33 14.61 25.51
C ASP A 102 -34.44 13.63 26.29
N ALA A 103 -33.14 13.56 25.96
CA ALA A 103 -32.16 12.72 26.65
C ALA A 103 -31.96 13.18 28.11
N GLN A 104 -31.88 14.49 28.36
CA GLN A 104 -31.82 15.05 29.69
C GLN A 104 -33.08 14.71 30.52
N SER A 105 -34.26 14.80 29.93
CA SER A 105 -35.51 14.40 30.57
C SER A 105 -35.57 12.90 30.89
N ALA A 106 -34.99 12.06 30.03
CA ALA A 106 -34.88 10.61 30.28
C ALA A 106 -33.91 10.32 31.42
N LEU A 107 -32.75 11.02 31.46
CA LEU A 107 -31.78 10.93 32.57
C LEU A 107 -32.39 11.32 33.90
N ASP A 108 -33.16 12.42 33.98
CA ASP A 108 -33.78 12.87 35.20
C ASP A 108 -34.86 11.92 35.72
N ARG A 109 -35.60 11.25 34.79
CA ARG A 109 -36.51 10.16 35.15
C ARG A 109 -35.77 8.96 35.72
N ALA A 110 -34.70 8.50 35.02
CA ALA A 110 -33.90 7.37 35.51
C ALA A 110 -33.23 7.62 36.87
N LYS A 111 -32.82 8.87 37.15
CA LYS A 111 -32.34 9.27 38.52
C LYS A 111 -33.43 9.15 39.58
N SER A 112 -34.66 9.57 39.25
CA SER A 112 -35.81 9.46 40.15
C SER A 112 -36.15 7.99 40.44
N ASP A 113 -36.21 7.16 39.41
CA ASP A 113 -36.45 5.70 39.50
C ASP A 113 -35.40 5.01 40.37
N LEU A 114 -34.12 5.43 40.26
CA LEU A 114 -33.04 4.94 41.11
C LEU A 114 -33.24 5.31 42.56
N LEU A 115 -33.65 6.54 42.85
CA LEU A 115 -33.93 6.98 44.22
C LEU A 115 -35.08 6.18 44.82
N ASP A 116 -36.17 5.95 44.06
CA ASP A 116 -37.31 5.15 44.51
C ASP A 116 -36.92 3.71 44.82
N ALA A 117 -36.09 3.09 43.93
CA ALA A 117 -35.59 1.74 44.17
C ALA A 117 -34.65 1.66 45.41
N GLN A 118 -33.85 2.68 45.67
CA GLN A 118 -33.04 2.79 46.89
C GLN A 118 -33.88 2.94 48.14
N PHE A 119 -35.03 3.65 48.11
CA PHE A 119 -35.97 3.73 49.23
C PHE A 119 -36.60 2.39 49.50
N GLU A 120 -37.05 1.66 48.44
CA GLU A 120 -37.68 0.33 48.60
C GLU A 120 -36.70 -0.67 49.20
N GLU A 121 -35.41 -0.69 48.73
CA GLU A 121 -34.37 -1.57 49.30
C GLU A 121 -34.19 -1.32 50.81
N ARG A 122 -34.05 -0.04 51.23
CA ARG A 122 -33.86 0.31 52.64
C ARG A 122 -35.13 -0.01 53.49
N ASP A 123 -36.33 0.03 52.91
CA ASP A 123 -37.54 -0.35 53.58
C ASP A 123 -37.64 -1.85 53.76
N ALA A 124 -37.29 -2.61 52.72
CA ALA A 124 -37.22 -4.05 52.78
C ALA A 124 -36.19 -4.54 53.80
N GLU A 125 -35.00 -3.94 53.87
CA GLU A 125 -33.96 -4.26 54.86
C GLU A 125 -34.43 -3.99 56.28
N ARG A 126 -35.13 -2.85 56.53
CA ARG A 126 -35.73 -2.56 57.86
C ARG A 126 -36.79 -3.57 58.23
N SER A 127 -37.62 -3.96 57.27
CA SER A 127 -38.67 -4.99 57.47
C SER A 127 -38.06 -6.37 57.77
N LEU A 128 -36.94 -6.71 57.13
CA LEU A 128 -36.17 -7.94 57.42
C LEU A 128 -35.63 -7.94 58.85
N LEU A 129 -35.01 -6.82 59.26
CA LEU A 129 -34.51 -6.70 60.62
C LEU A 129 -35.63 -6.88 61.68
N LEU A 130 -36.80 -6.23 61.46
CA LEU A 130 -37.96 -6.39 62.35
C LEU A 130 -38.50 -7.83 62.41
N ALA A 131 -38.59 -8.52 61.25
CA ALA A 131 -39.01 -9.91 61.19
C ALA A 131 -38.05 -10.83 61.89
N GLN A 132 -36.73 -10.56 61.83
CA GLN A 132 -35.73 -11.30 62.58
C GLN A 132 -35.86 -11.12 64.09
N ASP A 133 -36.11 -9.89 64.56
CA ASP A 133 -36.31 -9.60 65.98
C ASP A 133 -37.60 -10.25 66.52
N GLU A 134 -38.67 -10.27 65.71
CA GLU A 134 -39.89 -10.94 66.07
C GLU A 134 -39.72 -12.49 66.18
N LEU A 135 -38.95 -13.06 65.26
CA LEU A 135 -38.60 -14.52 65.31
C LEU A 135 -37.80 -14.82 66.57
N ASN A 136 -36.76 -14.05 66.88
CA ASN A 136 -35.94 -14.20 68.06
C ASN A 136 -36.78 -14.12 69.34
N SER A 137 -37.73 -13.20 69.42
CA SER A 137 -38.68 -13.04 70.53
C SER A 137 -39.59 -14.30 70.66
N ALA A 138 -40.14 -14.78 69.56
CA ALA A 138 -40.99 -15.99 69.53
C ALA A 138 -40.20 -17.24 69.92
N GLU A 139 -38.97 -17.40 69.51
CA GLU A 139 -38.08 -18.52 69.91
C GLU A 139 -37.77 -18.50 71.41
N ALA A 140 -37.44 -17.31 71.92
CA ALA A 140 -37.27 -17.16 73.37
C ALA A 140 -38.53 -17.49 74.19
N GLN A 141 -39.69 -17.10 73.67
CA GLN A 141 -40.98 -17.45 74.28
C GLN A 141 -41.23 -18.96 74.25
N ALA A 142 -40.98 -19.61 73.13
CA ALA A 142 -41.15 -21.07 72.97
C ALA A 142 -40.21 -21.84 73.88
N GLU A 143 -38.98 -21.37 74.06
CA GLU A 143 -38.01 -21.93 74.99
C GLU A 143 -38.50 -21.82 76.44
N LEU A 144 -39.00 -20.67 76.86
CA LEU A 144 -39.56 -20.46 78.19
C LEU A 144 -40.75 -21.40 78.47
N ARG A 145 -41.65 -21.59 77.49
CA ARG A 145 -42.77 -22.56 77.57
C ARG A 145 -42.27 -24.01 77.61
N GLY A 146 -41.24 -24.33 76.90
CA GLY A 146 -40.58 -25.65 76.97
C GLY A 146 -40.01 -25.94 78.33
N ARG A 147 -39.30 -25.00 78.95
CA ARG A 147 -38.82 -25.11 80.33
C ARG A 147 -39.92 -25.21 81.34
N ALA A 148 -41.07 -24.49 81.16
CA ALA A 148 -42.21 -24.64 81.97
C ALA A 148 -42.86 -26.01 81.91
N LEU A 149 -43.02 -26.58 80.73
CA LEU A 149 -43.51 -27.94 80.58
C LEU A 149 -42.62 -28.96 81.28
N GLN A 150 -41.30 -28.88 81.08
CA GLN A 150 -40.39 -29.79 81.72
C GLN A 150 -40.51 -29.73 83.27
N ARG A 151 -40.63 -28.56 83.83
CA ARG A 151 -40.88 -28.42 85.29
C ARG A 151 -42.16 -29.10 85.72
N GLN A 152 -43.31 -28.98 85.01
CA GLN A 152 -44.55 -29.66 85.30
C GLN A 152 -44.49 -31.15 85.21
N GLN A 153 -43.75 -31.69 84.20
CA GLN A 153 -43.50 -33.14 84.05
C GLN A 153 -42.63 -33.67 85.19
N ASP A 154 -41.62 -32.94 85.66
CA ASP A 154 -40.76 -33.31 86.76
C ASP A 154 -41.56 -33.37 88.10
N LEU A 155 -42.52 -32.34 88.35
CA LEU A 155 -43.39 -32.33 89.49
C LEU A 155 -44.39 -33.52 89.46
N GLN A 156 -44.95 -33.85 88.31
CA GLN A 156 -45.85 -35.01 88.15
C GLN A 156 -45.13 -36.31 88.43
N THR A 157 -43.90 -36.49 87.96
CA THR A 157 -43.08 -37.67 88.26
C THR A 157 -42.75 -37.85 89.66
N ARG A 158 -42.63 -36.74 90.44
CA ARG A 158 -42.44 -36.74 91.93
C ARG A 158 -43.75 -36.92 92.72
N GLY A 159 -44.92 -37.07 92.01
CA GLY A 159 -46.20 -37.31 92.64
C GLY A 159 -46.89 -36.07 93.26
N VAL A 160 -46.39 -34.85 92.96
CA VAL A 160 -46.97 -33.54 93.50
C VAL A 160 -47.57 -32.66 92.38
N GLY A 161 -47.60 -33.14 91.11
CA GLY A 161 -48.15 -32.42 89.95
C GLY A 161 -49.50 -33.03 89.53
N ALA A 162 -50.45 -32.17 89.02
CA ALA A 162 -51.66 -32.61 88.39
C ALA A 162 -51.48 -32.91 86.92
N ALA A 163 -52.06 -34.02 86.34
CA ALA A 163 -52.00 -34.31 84.92
C ALA A 163 -52.55 -33.19 84.04
N ALA A 164 -53.61 -32.49 84.47
CA ALA A 164 -54.16 -31.37 83.73
C ALA A 164 -53.20 -30.17 83.60
N SER A 165 -52.29 -29.93 84.58
CA SER A 165 -51.25 -28.89 84.48
C SER A 165 -50.15 -29.20 83.49
N VAL A 166 -49.85 -30.51 83.26
CA VAL A 166 -48.91 -30.96 82.23
C VAL A 166 -49.54 -30.77 80.85
N GLU A 167 -50.80 -31.21 80.68
CA GLU A 167 -51.54 -31.02 79.41
C GLU A 167 -51.71 -29.56 79.03
N GLU A 168 -52.00 -28.64 79.99
CA GLU A 168 -52.04 -27.22 79.77
C GLU A 168 -50.69 -26.65 79.30
N ALA A 169 -49.58 -27.09 79.94
CA ALA A 169 -48.23 -26.69 79.57
C ALA A 169 -47.84 -27.23 78.21
N GLU A 170 -48.27 -28.42 77.81
CA GLU A 170 -48.07 -29.00 76.46
C GLU A 170 -48.79 -28.17 75.39
N LEU A 171 -50.06 -27.84 75.62
CA LEU A 171 -50.83 -26.97 74.73
C LEU A 171 -50.17 -25.60 74.59
N ALA A 172 -49.70 -25.00 75.68
CA ALA A 172 -48.99 -23.72 75.68
C ALA A 172 -47.69 -23.77 74.90
N LYS A 173 -46.91 -24.88 75.02
CA LYS A 173 -45.70 -25.08 74.23
C LYS A 173 -46.03 -25.25 72.75
N ALA A 174 -47.02 -26.07 72.39
CA ALA A 174 -47.45 -26.28 71.01
C ALA A 174 -47.91 -24.95 70.36
N ALA A 175 -48.69 -24.11 71.09
CA ALA A 175 -49.05 -22.78 70.61
C ALA A 175 -47.84 -21.84 70.38
N ALA A 176 -46.85 -21.89 71.28
CA ALA A 176 -45.60 -21.10 71.11
C ALA A 176 -44.75 -21.60 69.91
N GLN A 177 -44.69 -22.91 69.72
CA GLN A 177 -44.01 -23.49 68.53
C GLN A 177 -44.71 -23.09 67.23
N GLN A 178 -46.05 -23.04 67.21
CA GLN A 178 -46.79 -22.60 66.06
C GLN A 178 -46.52 -21.11 65.79
N ALA A 179 -46.37 -20.25 66.82
CA ALA A 179 -45.98 -18.87 66.69
C ALA A 179 -44.57 -18.72 66.08
N VAL A 180 -43.61 -19.54 66.46
CA VAL A 180 -42.25 -19.56 65.85
C VAL A 180 -42.34 -19.89 64.36
N LEU A 181 -43.12 -20.90 63.98
CA LEU A 181 -43.30 -21.26 62.54
C LEU A 181 -43.90 -20.10 61.74
N ALA A 182 -44.90 -19.40 62.29
CA ALA A 182 -45.51 -18.21 61.66
C ALA A 182 -44.49 -17.08 61.47
N ARG A 183 -43.58 -16.83 62.48
CA ARG A 183 -42.53 -15.81 62.32
C ARG A 183 -41.42 -16.22 61.38
N ARG A 184 -41.11 -17.52 61.26
CA ARG A 184 -40.18 -18.02 60.23
C ARG A 184 -40.73 -17.81 58.84
N ILE A 185 -42.00 -18.00 58.60
CA ILE A 185 -42.64 -17.70 57.33
C ILE A 185 -42.57 -16.19 57.01
N ALA A 186 -42.83 -15.35 58.01
CA ALA A 186 -42.72 -13.90 57.87
C ALA A 186 -41.28 -13.45 57.55
N LEU A 187 -40.28 -14.06 58.19
CA LEU A 187 -38.88 -13.82 57.92
C LEU A 187 -38.54 -14.18 56.45
N ALA A 188 -38.90 -15.38 55.99
CA ALA A 188 -38.67 -15.82 54.62
C ALA A 188 -39.32 -14.90 53.58
N GLN A 189 -40.53 -14.34 53.91
CA GLN A 189 -41.18 -13.34 53.09
C GLN A 189 -40.42 -12.02 53.07
N ALA A 190 -39.86 -11.58 54.19
CA ALA A 190 -39.04 -10.37 54.28
C ALA A 190 -37.70 -10.53 53.49
N GLU A 191 -37.05 -11.69 53.62
CA GLU A 191 -35.86 -12.02 52.83
C GLU A 191 -36.16 -11.95 51.32
N SER A 192 -37.24 -12.59 50.86
CA SER A 192 -37.68 -12.52 49.47
C SER A 192 -37.96 -11.09 48.97
N ARG A 193 -38.46 -10.22 49.88
CA ARG A 193 -38.72 -8.83 49.56
C ARG A 193 -37.42 -8.03 49.39
N VAL A 194 -36.38 -8.31 50.17
CA VAL A 194 -35.05 -7.74 50.03
C VAL A 194 -34.47 -8.15 48.66
N ASP A 195 -34.52 -9.43 48.28
CA ASP A 195 -34.02 -9.92 46.99
C ASP A 195 -34.73 -9.22 45.80
N GLN A 196 -36.07 -9.01 45.94
CA GLN A 196 -36.84 -8.27 44.92
C GLN A 196 -36.40 -6.80 44.86
N ALA A 197 -36.24 -6.14 45.97
CA ALA A 197 -35.83 -4.72 46.05
C ALA A 197 -34.40 -4.54 45.48
N THR A 198 -33.47 -5.44 45.80
CA THR A 198 -32.09 -5.43 45.26
C THR A 198 -32.13 -5.62 43.73
N THR A 199 -32.97 -6.48 43.22
CA THR A 199 -33.17 -6.65 41.79
C THR A 199 -33.71 -5.40 41.09
N LEU A 200 -34.70 -4.72 41.72
CA LEU A 200 -35.21 -3.43 41.22
C LEU A 200 -34.15 -2.34 41.22
N LEU A 201 -33.37 -2.24 42.28
CA LEU A 201 -32.23 -1.29 42.36
C LEU A 201 -31.20 -1.54 41.24
N SER A 202 -30.84 -2.82 41.01
CA SER A 202 -29.92 -3.15 39.92
C SER A 202 -30.44 -2.74 38.53
N ARG A 203 -31.74 -2.93 38.29
CA ARG A 203 -32.40 -2.50 37.02
C ARG A 203 -32.39 -0.99 36.89
N ALA A 204 -32.70 -0.26 37.96
CA ALA A 204 -32.69 1.21 37.96
C ALA A 204 -31.29 1.77 37.70
N ARG A 205 -30.21 1.15 38.25
CA ARG A 205 -28.83 1.53 37.92
C ARG A 205 -28.51 1.34 36.47
N ILE A 206 -28.88 0.20 35.87
CA ILE A 206 -28.67 -0.09 34.43
C ILE A 206 -29.43 0.94 33.57
N ALA A 207 -30.65 1.32 33.97
CA ALA A 207 -31.42 2.30 33.22
C ALA A 207 -30.79 3.71 33.32
N LEU A 208 -30.24 4.08 34.48
CA LEU A 208 -29.50 5.35 34.68
C LEU A 208 -28.27 5.38 33.76
N GLU A 209 -27.42 4.34 33.79
CA GLU A 209 -26.25 4.26 32.96
C GLU A 209 -26.58 4.32 31.44
N ALA A 210 -27.72 3.74 31.01
CA ALA A 210 -28.19 3.85 29.64
C ALA A 210 -28.56 5.31 29.32
N ALA A 211 -29.32 5.97 30.14
CA ALA A 211 -29.70 7.38 29.94
C ALA A 211 -28.49 8.36 29.98
N GLU A 212 -27.48 8.06 30.78
CA GLU A 212 -26.21 8.82 30.76
C GLU A 212 -25.47 8.68 29.45
N ARG A 213 -25.39 7.45 28.88
CA ARG A 213 -24.78 7.24 27.56
C ARG A 213 -25.60 7.92 26.47
N ASP A 214 -26.90 7.81 26.49
CA ASP A 214 -27.78 8.46 25.51
C ASP A 214 -27.60 9.98 25.51
N LEU A 215 -27.36 10.59 26.68
CA LEU A 215 -27.08 12.04 26.79
C LEU A 215 -25.68 12.37 26.25
N ASP A 216 -24.65 11.56 26.54
CA ASP A 216 -23.29 11.74 26.01
C ASP A 216 -23.28 11.61 24.48
N ASP A 217 -24.07 10.69 23.92
CA ASP A 217 -24.22 10.45 22.49
C ASP A 217 -24.91 11.62 21.74
N MET A 218 -25.53 12.57 22.45
CA MET A 218 -26.02 13.84 21.86
C MET A 218 -24.86 14.75 21.42
N THR A 219 -23.64 14.48 21.87
CA THR A 219 -22.45 15.25 21.50
C THR A 219 -21.49 14.36 20.69
N ILE A 220 -21.39 14.60 19.41
CA ILE A 220 -20.49 13.86 18.53
C ILE A 220 -19.10 14.50 18.55
N ARG A 221 -18.08 13.72 18.91
CA ARG A 221 -16.69 14.17 19.04
C ARG A 221 -15.76 13.47 18.07
N ALA A 222 -14.69 14.16 17.65
CA ALA A 222 -13.62 13.59 16.85
C ALA A 222 -12.86 12.53 17.65
N ARG A 223 -12.83 11.30 17.17
CA ARG A 223 -12.10 10.19 17.82
C ARG A 223 -10.58 10.28 17.63
N PHE A 224 -10.13 11.00 16.61
CA PHE A 224 -8.73 11.31 16.31
C PHE A 224 -8.66 12.63 15.54
N GLY A 225 -7.49 13.24 15.51
CA GLY A 225 -7.25 14.44 14.69
C GLY A 225 -7.20 14.09 13.21
N GLY A 226 -7.83 14.89 12.37
CA GLY A 226 -7.92 14.62 10.94
C GLY A 226 -8.65 15.69 10.17
N THR A 227 -8.99 15.35 8.92
CA THR A 227 -9.74 16.23 8.02
C THR A 227 -11.13 15.66 7.79
N LEU A 228 -12.14 16.51 7.83
CA LEU A 228 -13.52 16.15 7.52
C LEU A 228 -13.74 16.13 6.00
N THR A 229 -14.48 15.14 5.55
CA THR A 229 -14.91 15.01 4.15
C THR A 229 -16.38 14.55 4.11
N ASP A 230 -17.04 14.77 2.98
CA ASP A 230 -18.41 14.32 2.72
C ASP A 230 -19.39 14.86 3.77
N VAL A 231 -19.20 16.12 4.17
CA VAL A 231 -20.04 16.83 5.15
C VAL A 231 -21.38 17.20 4.51
N THR A 232 -22.47 16.70 5.10
CA THR A 232 -23.83 16.95 4.58
C THR A 232 -24.75 17.68 5.56
N LEU A 233 -24.20 18.06 6.71
CA LEU A 233 -24.98 18.56 7.85
C LEU A 233 -25.03 20.09 7.86
N VAL A 234 -26.15 20.64 8.32
CA VAL A 234 -26.36 22.07 8.59
C VAL A 234 -27.07 22.24 9.92
N GLU A 235 -26.81 23.35 10.61
CA GLU A 235 -27.50 23.70 11.85
C GLU A 235 -29.01 23.78 11.66
N GLY A 236 -29.76 23.32 12.65
CA GLY A 236 -31.23 23.27 12.60
C GLY A 236 -31.82 22.05 11.89
N ARG A 237 -31.02 21.25 11.18
CA ARG A 237 -31.48 20.01 10.54
C ARG A 237 -31.86 18.96 11.57
N LEU A 238 -32.90 18.18 11.24
CA LEU A 238 -33.24 16.97 12.01
C LEU A 238 -32.49 15.79 11.42
N VAL A 239 -31.76 15.04 12.24
CA VAL A 239 -31.03 13.82 11.87
C VAL A 239 -31.69 12.60 12.49
N SER A 240 -31.57 11.48 11.79
CA SER A 240 -32.05 10.17 12.25
C SER A 240 -30.94 9.36 12.90
N ALA A 241 -31.28 8.40 13.76
CA ALA A 241 -30.30 7.46 14.29
C ALA A 241 -29.59 6.71 13.14
N ASN A 242 -28.27 6.51 13.28
CA ASN A 242 -27.37 5.88 12.30
C ASN A 242 -27.21 6.66 10.97
N GLU A 243 -27.65 7.90 10.89
CA GLU A 243 -27.42 8.77 9.73
C GLU A 243 -25.94 9.16 9.64
N LYS A 244 -25.34 9.09 8.44
CA LYS A 244 -23.99 9.56 8.18
C LYS A 244 -24.00 11.10 8.17
N LEU A 245 -23.10 11.70 8.96
CA LEU A 245 -22.98 13.15 9.11
C LEU A 245 -21.79 13.71 8.33
N ALA A 246 -20.67 12.99 8.40
CA ALA A 246 -19.41 13.30 7.73
C ALA A 246 -18.52 12.06 7.71
N GLU A 247 -17.35 12.18 7.09
CA GLU A 247 -16.26 11.20 7.20
C GLU A 247 -15.01 11.89 7.73
N LEU A 248 -14.41 11.33 8.79
CA LEU A 248 -13.15 11.81 9.36
C LEU A 248 -12.00 10.97 8.81
N VAL A 249 -11.01 11.63 8.19
CA VAL A 249 -9.88 11.00 7.51
C VAL A 249 -8.58 11.49 8.14
N ASP A 250 -7.69 10.56 8.50
CA ASP A 250 -6.36 10.90 9.01
C ASP A 250 -5.40 11.15 7.84
N PRO A 251 -4.95 12.41 7.61
CA PRO A 251 -4.05 12.74 6.51
C PRO A 251 -2.62 12.26 6.72
N ASN A 252 -2.23 11.85 7.93
CA ASN A 252 -0.87 11.39 8.24
C ASN A 252 -0.74 9.86 8.19
N ALA A 253 -1.85 9.14 8.10
CA ALA A 253 -1.87 7.69 8.06
C ALA A 253 -2.10 7.18 6.63
N LEU A 254 -1.31 7.66 5.67
CA LEU A 254 -1.48 7.31 4.26
C LEU A 254 -0.82 5.97 3.92
N GLU A 255 -1.42 5.29 2.98
CA GLU A 255 -0.88 4.12 2.30
C GLU A 255 -1.27 4.17 0.82
N VAL A 256 -0.53 3.48 -0.02
CA VAL A 256 -0.90 3.28 -1.42
C VAL A 256 -1.39 1.87 -1.63
N ALA A 257 -2.53 1.73 -2.28
CA ALA A 257 -3.09 0.46 -2.73
C ALA A 257 -2.80 0.30 -4.23
N PHE A 258 -2.02 -0.69 -4.63
CA PHE A 258 -1.64 -0.90 -6.02
C PHE A 258 -1.78 -2.36 -6.43
N ARG A 259 -2.01 -2.60 -7.72
CA ARG A 259 -2.20 -3.95 -8.27
C ARG A 259 -1.01 -4.38 -9.10
N VAL A 260 -0.59 -5.62 -8.87
CA VAL A 260 0.45 -6.27 -9.65
C VAL A 260 -0.09 -7.56 -10.27
N SER A 261 0.44 -7.95 -11.43
CA SER A 261 0.11 -9.25 -12.03
C SER A 261 0.58 -10.40 -11.12
N THR A 262 0.00 -11.58 -11.27
CA THR A 262 0.43 -12.77 -10.51
C THR A 262 1.91 -13.08 -10.71
N ALA A 263 2.44 -12.87 -11.93
CA ALA A 263 3.85 -13.07 -12.21
C ALA A 263 4.76 -12.04 -11.50
N GLN A 264 4.30 -10.80 -11.36
CA GLN A 264 5.00 -9.77 -10.60
C GLN A 264 4.93 -10.05 -9.10
N TYR A 265 3.75 -10.46 -8.60
CA TYR A 265 3.55 -10.80 -7.19
C TYR A 265 4.50 -11.88 -6.69
N VAL A 266 4.66 -12.99 -7.46
CA VAL A 266 5.59 -14.08 -7.08
C VAL A 266 7.03 -13.59 -6.88
N ARG A 267 7.44 -12.50 -7.54
CA ARG A 267 8.78 -11.91 -7.41
C ARG A 267 8.96 -11.11 -6.13
N LEU A 268 7.85 -10.71 -5.52
CA LEU A 268 7.81 -9.99 -4.24
C LEU A 268 7.65 -10.95 -3.05
N LEU A 269 7.71 -12.24 -3.27
CA LEU A 269 7.71 -13.26 -2.21
C LEU A 269 9.14 -13.69 -1.90
N ASP A 270 9.38 -13.95 -0.63
CA ASP A 270 10.60 -14.58 -0.15
C ASP A 270 10.59 -16.11 -0.35
N ALA A 271 11.63 -16.80 0.14
CA ALA A 271 11.75 -18.26 0.04
C ALA A 271 10.70 -19.02 0.90
N ALA A 272 10.09 -18.37 1.89
CA ALA A 272 9.02 -18.94 2.72
C ALA A 272 7.64 -18.74 2.08
N GLY A 273 7.56 -17.89 1.05
CA GLY A 273 6.31 -17.52 0.38
C GLY A 273 5.62 -16.30 0.99
N ASP A 274 6.30 -15.59 1.88
CA ASP A 274 5.81 -14.37 2.49
C ASP A 274 6.19 -13.13 1.66
N LEU A 275 5.37 -12.10 1.74
CA LEU A 275 5.60 -10.85 1.03
C LEU A 275 6.80 -10.10 1.64
N ILE A 276 7.78 -9.72 0.79
CA ILE A 276 8.96 -8.98 1.25
C ILE A 276 8.61 -7.55 1.67
N ASP A 277 9.28 -7.04 2.70
CA ASP A 277 9.25 -5.63 3.11
C ASP A 277 10.13 -4.79 2.16
N ALA A 278 9.70 -4.69 0.90
CA ALA A 278 10.45 -3.98 -0.13
C ALA A 278 10.21 -2.46 -0.04
N PRO A 279 11.26 -1.65 -0.26
CA PRO A 279 11.10 -0.21 -0.38
C PRO A 279 10.33 0.13 -1.66
N VAL A 280 9.46 1.13 -1.53
CA VAL A 280 8.66 1.65 -2.65
C VAL A 280 8.87 3.16 -2.77
N THR A 281 8.90 3.63 -3.99
CA THR A 281 8.87 5.06 -4.31
C THR A 281 7.55 5.34 -5.01
N ILE A 282 6.82 6.30 -4.50
CA ILE A 282 5.54 6.75 -5.04
C ILE A 282 5.78 8.09 -5.73
N SER A 283 5.30 8.23 -6.95
CA SER A 283 5.39 9.48 -7.71
C SER A 283 4.03 9.89 -8.27
N LEU A 284 3.69 11.15 -8.09
CA LEU A 284 2.57 11.81 -8.72
C LEU A 284 3.13 12.81 -9.74
N GLU A 285 3.00 12.47 -11.01
CA GLU A 285 3.46 13.31 -12.10
C GLU A 285 2.48 14.46 -12.32
N VAL A 286 2.90 15.68 -11.99
CA VAL A 286 2.16 16.91 -12.25
C VAL A 286 3.02 17.80 -13.14
N THR A 287 2.43 18.37 -14.18
CA THR A 287 3.16 19.23 -15.12
C THR A 287 3.94 20.33 -14.39
N GLY A 288 5.26 20.18 -14.33
CA GLY A 288 6.21 21.15 -13.76
C GLY A 288 6.73 20.85 -12.35
N THR A 289 6.19 19.87 -11.64
CA THR A 289 6.71 19.45 -10.32
C THR A 289 6.24 18.03 -10.03
N ASP A 290 7.17 17.11 -9.81
CA ASP A 290 6.85 15.75 -9.41
C ASP A 290 6.83 15.66 -7.89
N LEU A 291 5.70 15.24 -7.32
CA LEU A 291 5.60 14.88 -5.93
C LEU A 291 6.10 13.43 -5.75
N THR A 292 7.01 13.23 -4.84
CA THR A 292 7.54 11.89 -4.53
C THR A 292 7.45 11.61 -3.05
N ALA A 293 7.10 10.38 -2.70
CA ALA A 293 7.13 9.88 -1.33
C ALA A 293 7.81 8.50 -1.29
N GLN A 294 8.42 8.21 -0.15
CA GLN A 294 9.00 6.90 0.13
C GLN A 294 8.06 6.10 1.02
N GLY A 295 8.16 4.78 0.92
CA GLY A 295 7.38 3.90 1.75
C GLY A 295 7.89 2.46 1.69
N ARG A 296 7.14 1.55 2.32
CA ARG A 296 7.45 0.12 2.32
C ARG A 296 6.20 -0.71 2.11
N ILE A 297 6.35 -1.82 1.40
CA ILE A 297 5.30 -2.83 1.32
C ILE A 297 4.95 -3.28 2.74
N SER A 298 3.65 -3.33 3.05
CA SER A 298 3.18 -3.69 4.39
C SER A 298 2.36 -4.97 4.42
N ARG A 299 1.56 -5.21 3.41
CA ARG A 299 0.69 -6.38 3.30
C ARG A 299 0.13 -6.54 1.89
N ASP A 300 -0.41 -7.69 1.60
CA ASP A 300 -1.29 -7.92 0.46
C ASP A 300 -2.75 -8.11 0.89
N SER A 301 -3.63 -8.11 -0.07
CA SER A 301 -5.03 -8.47 0.17
C SER A 301 -5.14 -9.99 0.37
N GLY A 302 -5.78 -10.41 1.44
CA GLY A 302 -6.01 -11.83 1.76
C GLY A 302 -6.92 -12.57 0.75
N SER A 303 -7.45 -11.87 -0.27
CA SER A 303 -8.25 -12.45 -1.34
C SER A 303 -7.81 -11.94 -2.70
N ALA A 304 -7.82 -12.82 -3.70
CA ALA A 304 -7.80 -12.40 -5.09
C ALA A 304 -9.18 -11.81 -5.39
N GLY A 305 -9.26 -10.48 -5.60
CA GLY A 305 -10.53 -9.76 -5.76
C GLY A 305 -11.42 -10.39 -6.84
N GLU A 306 -12.70 -10.55 -6.57
CA GLU A 306 -13.68 -11.06 -7.53
C GLU A 306 -13.73 -10.12 -8.75
N GLY A 307 -13.53 -10.70 -9.95
CA GLY A 307 -13.65 -9.98 -11.22
C GLY A 307 -12.48 -9.09 -11.61
N GLN A 308 -11.40 -9.03 -10.83
CA GLN A 308 -10.21 -8.24 -11.14
C GLN A 308 -8.96 -9.13 -11.24
N THR A 309 -8.19 -8.96 -12.32
CA THR A 309 -6.94 -9.70 -12.52
C THR A 309 -5.81 -9.09 -11.67
N GLY A 310 -4.95 -9.95 -11.07
CA GLY A 310 -3.79 -9.54 -10.28
C GLY A 310 -4.01 -9.57 -8.78
N ARG A 311 -2.97 -9.19 -8.03
CA ARG A 311 -2.95 -9.12 -6.57
C ARG A 311 -2.89 -7.67 -6.12
N LEU A 312 -3.67 -7.33 -5.11
CA LEU A 312 -3.67 -6.02 -4.48
C LEU A 312 -2.65 -6.02 -3.34
N ILE A 313 -1.73 -5.06 -3.40
CA ILE A 313 -0.68 -4.84 -2.40
C ILE A 313 -0.85 -3.46 -1.81
N TYR A 314 -0.49 -3.33 -0.54
CA TYR A 314 -0.50 -2.08 0.19
C TYR A 314 0.92 -1.73 0.64
N ALA A 315 1.31 -0.49 0.42
CA ALA A 315 2.56 0.06 0.96
C ALA A 315 2.24 1.26 1.85
N ARG A 316 2.86 1.30 3.03
CA ARG A 316 2.78 2.46 3.94
C ARG A 316 3.69 3.54 3.43
N LEU A 317 3.21 4.78 3.52
CA LEU A 317 4.00 5.96 3.22
C LEU A 317 4.64 6.48 4.52
N ASP A 318 5.92 6.80 4.47
CA ASP A 318 6.66 7.31 5.64
C ASP A 318 6.40 8.81 5.82
N GLU A 319 6.64 9.60 4.76
CA GLU A 319 6.35 11.03 4.70
C GLU A 319 5.67 11.32 3.36
N ALA A 320 4.41 11.66 3.38
CA ALA A 320 3.60 11.86 2.17
C ALA A 320 3.02 13.28 2.08
N SER A 321 3.86 14.29 2.39
CA SER A 321 3.46 15.69 2.30
C SER A 321 3.00 16.04 0.88
N GLY A 322 1.79 16.60 0.78
CA GLY A 322 1.18 17.01 -0.49
C GLY A 322 0.31 15.94 -1.14
N PHE A 323 0.39 14.67 -0.73
CA PHE A 323 -0.53 13.63 -1.20
C PHE A 323 -1.85 13.66 -0.45
N LYS A 324 -2.92 13.32 -1.16
CA LYS A 324 -4.27 13.22 -0.61
C LYS A 324 -4.87 11.84 -0.91
N PRO A 325 -5.75 11.33 -0.04
CA PRO A 325 -6.56 10.17 -0.38
C PRO A 325 -7.35 10.39 -1.67
N GLY A 326 -7.29 9.42 -2.59
CA GLY A 326 -7.86 9.52 -3.93
C GLY A 326 -6.85 9.87 -5.04
N ASP A 327 -5.62 10.25 -4.71
CA ASP A 327 -4.59 10.51 -5.72
C ASP A 327 -4.18 9.22 -6.43
N PHE A 328 -4.16 9.25 -7.77
CA PHE A 328 -3.61 8.18 -8.60
C PHE A 328 -2.13 8.39 -8.82
N VAL A 329 -1.34 7.39 -8.49
CA VAL A 329 0.12 7.50 -8.43
C VAL A 329 0.80 6.34 -9.14
N THR A 330 2.02 6.59 -9.61
CA THR A 330 2.95 5.54 -10.05
C THR A 330 3.74 5.02 -8.85
N VAL A 331 3.77 3.71 -8.70
CA VAL A 331 4.45 3.00 -7.61
C VAL A 331 5.61 2.22 -8.19
N THR A 332 6.83 2.58 -7.80
CA THR A 332 8.05 1.86 -8.17
C THR A 332 8.53 1.03 -6.98
N VAL A 333 8.46 -0.28 -7.11
CA VAL A 333 8.89 -1.25 -6.08
C VAL A 333 10.27 -1.77 -6.43
N GLN A 334 11.19 -1.78 -5.49
CA GLN A 334 12.49 -2.44 -5.64
C GLN A 334 12.34 -3.94 -5.41
N GLU A 335 12.59 -4.75 -6.44
CA GLU A 335 12.61 -6.23 -6.32
C GLU A 335 13.88 -6.69 -5.56
N GLN A 336 13.97 -7.97 -5.28
CA GLN A 336 15.19 -8.55 -4.73
C GLN A 336 16.35 -8.44 -5.74
N PRO A 337 17.59 -8.20 -5.27
CA PRO A 337 18.76 -8.16 -6.14
C PRO A 337 18.91 -9.46 -6.94
N LEU A 338 19.22 -9.33 -8.23
CA LEU A 338 19.54 -10.44 -9.11
C LEU A 338 21.05 -10.49 -9.32
N ASP A 339 21.68 -11.52 -8.79
CA ASP A 339 23.13 -11.74 -8.96
C ASP A 339 23.43 -12.46 -10.28
N ASN A 340 24.65 -12.22 -10.78
CA ASN A 340 25.18 -12.90 -11.97
C ASN A 340 24.29 -12.73 -13.20
N VAL A 341 23.90 -11.50 -13.48
CA VAL A 341 23.16 -11.13 -14.69
C VAL A 341 23.99 -10.19 -15.55
N VAL A 342 23.75 -10.22 -16.87
CA VAL A 342 24.34 -9.30 -17.83
C VAL A 342 23.25 -8.33 -18.28
N ARG A 343 23.53 -7.03 -18.22
CA ARG A 343 22.62 -5.96 -18.62
C ARG A 343 22.97 -5.51 -20.05
N LEU A 344 22.03 -5.62 -20.94
CA LEU A 344 22.16 -5.22 -22.34
C LEU A 344 20.93 -4.42 -22.79
N PRO A 345 21.06 -3.55 -23.81
CA PRO A 345 19.89 -2.97 -24.45
C PRO A 345 18.95 -4.04 -25.02
N SER A 346 17.65 -3.79 -24.98
CA SER A 346 16.63 -4.74 -25.49
C SER A 346 16.82 -5.05 -26.98
N SER A 347 17.45 -4.14 -27.74
CA SER A 347 17.80 -4.31 -29.16
C SER A 347 18.89 -5.37 -29.42
N ALA A 348 19.61 -5.84 -28.39
CA ALA A 348 20.60 -6.91 -28.49
C ALA A 348 19.96 -8.31 -28.51
N LEU A 349 18.75 -8.45 -27.94
CA LEU A 349 18.04 -9.72 -27.81
C LEU A 349 17.04 -9.89 -28.96
N ASP A 350 17.02 -11.06 -29.57
CA ASP A 350 16.02 -11.38 -30.60
C ASP A 350 14.75 -12.03 -30.00
N ALA A 351 13.76 -12.21 -30.84
CA ALA A 351 12.49 -12.83 -30.49
C ALA A 351 12.58 -14.31 -30.07
N VAL A 352 13.67 -14.98 -30.46
CA VAL A 352 13.90 -16.42 -30.19
C VAL A 352 14.73 -16.62 -28.92
N GLY A 353 15.20 -15.53 -28.28
CA GLY A 353 16.00 -15.60 -27.06
C GLY A 353 17.49 -15.83 -27.35
N THR A 354 18.03 -15.27 -28.48
CA THR A 354 19.46 -15.30 -28.77
C THR A 354 20.07 -13.92 -28.85
N VAL A 355 21.33 -13.81 -28.52
CA VAL A 355 22.17 -12.63 -28.74
C VAL A 355 23.26 -12.94 -29.74
N LEU A 356 23.74 -11.91 -30.45
CA LEU A 356 24.89 -12.06 -31.35
C LEU A 356 26.15 -11.65 -30.61
N VAL A 357 27.10 -12.59 -30.48
CA VAL A 357 28.39 -12.37 -29.87
C VAL A 357 29.51 -12.46 -30.91
N LEU A 358 30.61 -11.76 -30.66
CA LEU A 358 31.79 -11.85 -31.52
C LEU A 358 32.66 -13.05 -31.15
N ASP A 359 33.19 -13.73 -32.19
CA ASP A 359 34.27 -14.70 -32.07
C ASP A 359 35.64 -14.01 -32.20
N GLU A 360 36.71 -14.79 -32.06
CA GLU A 360 38.11 -14.31 -32.19
C GLU A 360 38.47 -13.78 -33.58
N ASN A 361 37.63 -14.05 -34.60
CA ASN A 361 37.86 -13.67 -35.99
C ASN A 361 36.91 -12.56 -36.47
N ASP A 362 36.32 -11.80 -35.52
CA ASP A 362 35.31 -10.78 -35.82
C ASP A 362 34.08 -11.33 -36.58
N ARG A 363 33.70 -12.60 -36.36
CA ARG A 363 32.48 -13.18 -36.89
C ARG A 363 31.41 -13.27 -35.80
N LEU A 364 30.19 -13.11 -36.23
CA LEU A 364 29.04 -13.22 -35.37
C LEU A 364 28.66 -14.67 -35.09
N GLU A 365 28.43 -14.99 -33.84
CA GLU A 365 27.87 -16.24 -33.35
C GLU A 365 26.56 -15.97 -32.61
N ALA A 366 25.51 -16.78 -32.91
CA ALA A 366 24.24 -16.68 -32.17
C ALA A 366 24.33 -17.54 -30.92
N LEU A 367 24.26 -16.87 -29.74
CA LEU A 367 24.32 -17.51 -28.43
C LEU A 367 22.92 -17.52 -27.81
N PRO A 368 22.37 -18.68 -27.42
CA PRO A 368 21.11 -18.75 -26.71
C PRO A 368 21.27 -18.19 -25.28
N VAL A 369 20.32 -17.35 -24.84
CA VAL A 369 20.35 -16.71 -23.52
C VAL A 369 18.97 -16.79 -22.89
N GLN A 370 18.93 -16.78 -21.55
CA GLN A 370 17.70 -16.72 -20.78
C GLN A 370 17.40 -15.25 -20.40
N LEU A 371 16.26 -14.77 -20.82
CA LEU A 371 15.75 -13.49 -20.37
C LEU A 371 15.24 -13.61 -18.92
N ILE A 372 15.89 -12.93 -17.98
CA ILE A 372 15.53 -12.92 -16.57
C ILE A 372 14.54 -11.78 -16.28
N ARG A 373 14.84 -10.56 -16.77
CA ARG A 373 14.01 -9.36 -16.60
C ARG A 373 14.09 -8.46 -17.81
N ARG A 374 13.03 -7.70 -18.01
CA ARG A 374 12.99 -6.56 -18.92
C ARG A 374 12.73 -5.31 -18.12
N GLN A 375 13.54 -4.27 -18.29
CA GLN A 375 13.51 -3.02 -17.55
C GLN A 375 13.60 -1.85 -18.54
N GLY A 376 12.46 -1.27 -18.92
CA GLY A 376 12.43 -0.24 -19.95
C GLY A 376 13.09 -0.73 -21.24
N ASP A 377 14.14 -0.03 -21.68
CA ASP A 377 14.92 -0.32 -22.87
C ASP A 377 16.06 -1.32 -22.64
N GLU A 378 16.19 -1.87 -21.44
CA GLU A 378 17.23 -2.84 -21.08
C GLU A 378 16.65 -4.21 -20.78
N VAL A 379 17.50 -5.24 -20.93
CA VAL A 379 17.21 -6.64 -20.60
C VAL A 379 18.31 -7.20 -19.72
N LEU A 380 17.90 -7.93 -18.69
CA LEU A 380 18.79 -8.69 -17.82
C LEU A 380 18.81 -10.14 -18.30
N LEU A 381 19.98 -10.61 -18.71
CA LEU A 381 20.18 -11.89 -19.36
C LEU A 381 21.11 -12.78 -18.52
N ARG A 382 20.93 -14.08 -18.68
CA ARG A 382 21.85 -15.10 -18.19
C ARG A 382 22.09 -16.12 -19.32
N GLY A 383 23.33 -16.53 -19.51
CA GLY A 383 23.66 -17.52 -20.54
C GLY A 383 25.08 -18.05 -20.36
N ASP A 384 25.24 -19.34 -20.63
CA ASP A 384 26.54 -19.99 -20.59
C ASP A 384 27.42 -19.46 -21.74
N GLY A 385 28.65 -19.02 -21.43
CA GLY A 385 29.56 -18.49 -22.43
C GLY A 385 29.29 -17.05 -22.88
N LEU A 386 28.34 -16.33 -22.23
CA LEU A 386 28.06 -14.93 -22.53
C LEU A 386 29.10 -13.99 -21.90
N VAL A 387 29.55 -14.32 -20.68
CA VAL A 387 30.41 -13.47 -19.86
C VAL A 387 31.78 -13.24 -20.52
N GLY A 388 32.23 -11.99 -20.56
CA GLY A 388 33.52 -11.58 -21.13
C GLY A 388 33.51 -11.51 -22.67
N ARG A 389 32.40 -11.84 -23.35
CA ARG A 389 32.27 -11.70 -24.78
C ARG A 389 31.67 -10.36 -25.19
N GLU A 390 32.01 -9.88 -26.37
CA GLU A 390 31.44 -8.67 -26.95
C GLU A 390 30.11 -9.00 -27.63
N VAL A 391 29.03 -8.34 -27.21
CA VAL A 391 27.67 -8.52 -27.69
C VAL A 391 27.27 -7.36 -28.60
N VAL A 392 26.64 -7.64 -29.72
CA VAL A 392 26.09 -6.62 -30.62
C VAL A 392 24.87 -5.98 -29.97
N ILE A 393 24.90 -4.69 -29.74
CA ILE A 393 23.82 -3.94 -29.07
C ILE A 393 22.73 -3.43 -30.01
N GLY A 394 22.97 -3.44 -31.32
CA GLY A 394 22.00 -3.02 -32.32
C GLY A 394 21.84 -4.10 -33.42
N ARG A 395 20.87 -4.98 -33.24
CA ARG A 395 20.64 -6.07 -34.20
C ARG A 395 19.83 -5.57 -35.40
N THR A 396 20.29 -5.92 -36.60
CA THR A 396 19.55 -5.68 -37.86
C THR A 396 19.28 -7.00 -38.55
N PRO A 397 18.25 -7.10 -39.41
CA PRO A 397 17.93 -8.35 -40.16
C PRO A 397 19.06 -8.89 -41.04
N LEU A 398 20.07 -8.07 -41.36
CA LEU A 398 21.22 -8.43 -42.18
C LEU A 398 22.34 -9.12 -41.36
N LEU A 399 22.27 -9.05 -40.03
CA LEU A 399 23.28 -9.64 -39.15
C LEU A 399 22.80 -11.03 -38.68
N GLY A 400 23.60 -12.02 -38.98
CA GLY A 400 23.37 -13.42 -38.61
C GLY A 400 24.67 -14.13 -38.26
N SER A 401 24.55 -15.36 -37.77
CA SER A 401 25.70 -16.19 -37.44
C SER A 401 26.62 -16.37 -38.70
N GLY A 402 27.92 -16.27 -38.51
CA GLY A 402 28.96 -16.39 -39.55
C GLY A 402 29.28 -15.09 -40.29
N VAL A 403 28.49 -14.04 -40.17
CA VAL A 403 28.74 -12.72 -40.79
C VAL A 403 29.97 -12.07 -40.16
N ARG A 404 30.91 -11.61 -41.00
CA ARG A 404 32.07 -10.85 -40.56
C ARG A 404 31.71 -9.40 -40.32
N VAL A 405 32.10 -8.87 -39.16
CA VAL A 405 31.77 -7.50 -38.76
C VAL A 405 33.01 -6.72 -38.34
N ARG A 406 32.89 -5.41 -38.27
CA ARG A 406 33.89 -4.53 -37.67
C ARG A 406 33.30 -3.96 -36.39
N PRO A 407 33.76 -4.38 -35.20
CA PRO A 407 33.23 -3.91 -33.96
C PRO A 407 33.57 -2.43 -33.75
N LEU A 408 32.55 -1.67 -33.39
CA LEU A 408 32.65 -0.31 -32.85
C LEU A 408 32.46 -0.42 -31.34
N ARG A 409 33.58 -0.42 -30.64
CA ARG A 409 33.56 -0.44 -29.19
C ARG A 409 33.15 0.95 -28.71
N THR A 410 32.03 1.05 -28.08
CA THR A 410 31.62 2.25 -27.37
C THR A 410 32.41 2.21 -26.07
N ASP A 411 33.55 2.87 -26.01
CA ASP A 411 34.20 3.16 -24.75
C ASP A 411 33.19 3.90 -23.88
N ASP A 412 33.13 3.60 -22.56
CA ASP A 412 32.28 4.26 -21.57
C ASP A 412 32.53 5.78 -21.41
N SER A 413 33.25 6.38 -22.32
CA SER A 413 33.53 7.81 -22.45
C SER A 413 32.38 8.63 -23.07
N ALA A 414 31.19 8.07 -23.30
CA ALA A 414 30.01 8.83 -23.72
C ALA A 414 29.40 9.70 -22.59
N GLY A 415 30.09 9.81 -21.48
CA GLY A 415 29.76 10.75 -20.36
C GLY A 415 30.84 11.80 -20.08
N ALA A 416 31.94 11.81 -20.83
CA ALA A 416 32.88 12.91 -20.70
C ALA A 416 32.29 14.15 -21.35
N ALA A 417 31.98 15.16 -20.57
CA ALA A 417 31.68 16.50 -21.08
C ALA A 417 32.74 16.86 -22.14
N PRO A 418 32.37 17.47 -23.27
CA PRO A 418 33.34 17.81 -24.31
C PRO A 418 34.47 18.60 -23.66
N ASP A 419 35.73 18.18 -23.91
CA ASP A 419 36.91 18.89 -23.44
C ASP A 419 36.77 20.35 -23.85
N MET A 420 36.60 21.21 -22.87
CA MET A 420 36.43 22.65 -23.04
C MET A 420 37.80 23.30 -22.89
N VAL A 421 38.25 23.99 -23.92
CA VAL A 421 39.52 24.68 -23.94
C VAL A 421 39.31 26.19 -23.83
N GLU A 422 40.08 26.83 -22.98
CA GLU A 422 40.15 28.30 -22.92
C GLU A 422 41.08 28.80 -24.01
N LEU A 423 40.56 29.59 -24.95
CA LEU A 423 41.32 30.19 -26.03
C LEU A 423 41.95 31.49 -25.56
N SER A 424 43.22 31.72 -25.91
CA SER A 424 43.85 33.05 -25.74
C SER A 424 43.13 34.07 -26.64
N GLU A 425 43.15 35.36 -26.25
CA GLU A 425 42.52 36.41 -27.02
C GLU A 425 43.01 36.49 -28.47
N GLU A 426 44.34 36.21 -28.70
CA GLU A 426 44.93 36.19 -30.03
C GLU A 426 44.43 34.98 -30.87
N GLN A 427 44.31 33.81 -30.27
CA GLN A 427 43.76 32.62 -30.94
C GLN A 427 42.29 32.79 -31.26
N ARG A 428 41.52 33.36 -30.35
CA ARG A 428 40.11 33.66 -30.54
C ARG A 428 39.87 34.64 -31.72
N ALA A 429 40.62 35.77 -31.74
CA ALA A 429 40.54 36.75 -32.78
C ALA A 429 40.90 36.16 -34.16
N LYS A 430 41.90 35.27 -34.21
CA LYS A 430 42.30 34.58 -35.44
C LYS A 430 41.22 33.63 -35.98
N LEU A 431 40.56 32.86 -35.11
CA LEU A 431 39.50 31.93 -35.50
C LEU A 431 38.24 32.66 -35.89
N VAL A 432 37.88 33.75 -35.20
CA VAL A 432 36.77 34.62 -35.55
C VAL A 432 36.95 35.25 -36.94
N ALA A 433 38.12 35.85 -37.21
CA ALA A 433 38.42 36.41 -38.51
C ALA A 433 38.38 35.38 -39.63
N GLN A 434 38.83 34.15 -39.37
CA GLN A 434 38.78 33.03 -40.32
C GLN A 434 37.36 32.57 -40.63
N VAL A 435 36.47 32.50 -39.63
CA VAL A 435 35.05 32.16 -39.82
C VAL A 435 34.33 33.28 -40.56
N GLU A 436 34.61 34.56 -40.26
CA GLU A 436 34.08 35.70 -40.96
C GLU A 436 34.52 35.79 -42.42
N ALA A 437 35.76 35.45 -42.73
CA ALA A 437 36.26 35.42 -44.11
C ALA A 437 35.78 34.21 -44.94
N SER A 438 35.23 33.21 -44.32
CA SER A 438 34.79 31.98 -45.03
C SER A 438 33.54 32.25 -45.88
N THR A 439 33.70 32.16 -47.21
CA THR A 439 32.59 32.28 -48.19
C THR A 439 31.82 30.98 -48.45
N ARG A 440 32.36 29.85 -47.95
CA ARG A 440 31.77 28.50 -48.17
C ARG A 440 30.85 28.06 -47.03
N MET A 441 30.66 28.88 -45.98
CA MET A 441 29.85 28.50 -44.82
C MET A 441 28.46 29.21 -44.92
N PRO A 442 27.35 28.45 -44.74
CA PRO A 442 26.02 29.04 -44.68
C PRO A 442 25.89 30.04 -43.54
N LYS A 443 25.09 31.10 -43.68
CA LYS A 443 24.96 32.18 -42.70
C LYS A 443 24.57 31.69 -41.31
N ASP A 444 23.61 30.76 -41.25
CA ASP A 444 23.10 30.20 -39.97
C ASP A 444 24.17 29.39 -39.19
N VAL A 445 25.07 28.69 -39.92
CA VAL A 445 26.18 27.95 -39.33
C VAL A 445 27.26 28.91 -38.85
N LYS A 446 27.50 29.98 -39.60
CA LYS A 446 28.46 31.02 -39.30
C LYS A 446 28.12 31.77 -38.00
N GLU A 447 26.87 32.17 -37.84
CA GLU A 447 26.37 32.82 -36.62
C GLU A 447 26.47 31.93 -35.41
N ARG A 448 26.13 30.63 -35.54
CA ARG A 448 26.25 29.65 -34.44
C ARG A 448 27.69 29.43 -34.02
N VAL A 449 28.64 29.30 -34.96
CA VAL A 449 30.05 29.09 -34.67
C VAL A 449 30.68 30.36 -34.03
N LEU A 450 30.30 31.56 -34.50
CA LEU A 450 30.73 32.82 -33.90
C LEU A 450 30.20 32.96 -32.46
N GLY A 451 28.93 32.58 -32.23
CA GLY A 451 28.36 32.53 -30.88
C GLY A 451 29.12 31.60 -29.93
N GLN A 452 29.53 30.41 -30.39
CA GLN A 452 30.32 29.50 -29.59
C GLN A 452 31.77 29.96 -29.33
N LEU A 453 32.37 30.67 -30.28
CA LEU A 453 33.70 31.27 -30.12
C LEU A 453 33.71 32.49 -29.18
N SER A 454 32.54 33.12 -28.93
CA SER A 454 32.44 34.20 -27.97
C SER A 454 32.34 33.76 -26.51
N GLU A 455 32.07 32.48 -26.26
CA GLU A 455 32.01 31.90 -24.91
C GLU A 455 33.41 31.82 -24.29
N ALA A 456 33.48 31.87 -22.94
CA ALA A 456 34.75 31.79 -22.21
C ALA A 456 35.53 30.47 -22.42
N LYS A 457 34.74 29.36 -22.61
CA LYS A 457 35.25 28.02 -22.90
C LYS A 457 34.63 27.48 -24.17
N VAL A 458 35.45 26.95 -25.08
CA VAL A 458 35.04 26.47 -26.38
C VAL A 458 35.35 24.97 -26.52
N PRO A 459 34.46 24.15 -27.10
CA PRO A 459 34.77 22.73 -27.31
C PRO A 459 36.02 22.52 -28.15
N ALA A 460 36.98 21.72 -27.63
CA ALA A 460 38.23 21.41 -28.31
C ALA A 460 38.02 20.88 -29.74
N SER A 461 36.98 20.10 -29.95
CA SER A 461 36.59 19.55 -31.26
C SER A 461 36.19 20.61 -32.29
N LEU A 462 35.72 21.79 -31.86
CA LEU A 462 35.36 22.91 -32.72
C LEU A 462 36.66 23.65 -33.15
N VAL A 463 37.54 23.87 -32.20
CA VAL A 463 38.83 24.51 -32.43
C VAL A 463 39.64 23.69 -33.46
N GLN A 464 39.80 22.41 -33.23
CA GLN A 464 40.54 21.49 -34.09
C GLN A 464 39.99 21.43 -35.52
N ARG A 465 38.64 21.48 -35.68
CA ARG A 465 37.98 21.53 -36.99
C ARG A 465 38.25 22.83 -37.76
N LEU A 466 38.33 23.96 -37.05
CA LEU A 466 38.60 25.25 -37.64
C LEU A 466 40.10 25.38 -38.01
N GLU A 467 41.03 24.89 -37.20
CA GLU A 467 42.48 24.87 -37.47
C GLU A 467 42.83 23.95 -38.66
N ASN A 468 42.23 22.74 -38.71
CA ASN A 468 42.44 21.81 -39.84
C ASN A 468 41.89 22.35 -41.17
N ARG A 469 40.95 23.28 -41.16
CA ARG A 469 40.47 23.97 -42.37
C ARG A 469 41.37 25.15 -42.79
N ALA A 470 42.26 25.60 -41.93
CA ALA A 470 43.20 26.69 -42.24
C ALA A 470 44.49 26.19 -42.93
N GLY A 471 44.79 24.90 -42.84
CA GLY A 471 46.02 24.28 -43.37
C GLY A 471 45.89 23.54 -44.73
N GLY A 472 44.72 23.68 -45.42
CA GLY A 472 44.46 23.02 -46.70
C GLY A 472 44.06 23.99 -47.82
#